data_f9c1fc2882f90be4f72aee4ab346c765
#
_entry.id   f9c1fc2882f90be4f72aee4ab346c765
#
_cell.length_a   1.000
_cell.length_b   1.000
_cell.length_c   1.000
_cell.angle_alpha   90.00
_cell.angle_beta   90.00
_cell.angle_gamma   90.00
#
_symmetry.space_group_name_H-M   'P 1'
#
loop_
_entity.id
_entity.type
_entity.pdbx_description
1 polymer ?
#
loop_
_entity_poly.entity_id
_entity_poly.type
_entity_poly.pdbx_seq_one_letter_code
_entity_poly.pdbx_strand_id
1 'polypeptide(L)'
;DDEELKLVETPNIHTIEDICTFLGTPLEKSCKAVVYQQNSDDKFVVVFIRGDLDVNETKLTNYLCENIHPGVITEECGLKAGFIGPCNLSGDFRVVYDSSLKGTNNLSCGANKEGYHYTGLCMERDVPDAEYVDVAKITAGGICPNCGKHTIKISRGIEVGNIFQLGTKYTKSMNMTYLDKDGNAQYPIMGCYGIGVGRLAASVCEAHHDEYGPIWPMSIAPWQVHLCCLRSDDAEAKACADNLYDTMQKNHIEVIYDDRNVRPGVMFSDADLLGVPIRLVVSPRNMKEQVVELSTRDKSVQDKVCLLYTSPSPRDLSTS
;
A
#
# COMPACT_ATOMS: atom_id res chain seq x y z
N ASP A 1 -27.41 -17.75 27.79
CA ASP A 1 -28.78 -18.11 27.37
C ASP A 1 -29.10 -17.37 26.10
N ASP A 2 -29.74 -18.05 25.14
CA ASP A 2 -30.16 -17.44 23.89
C ASP A 2 -31.38 -16.56 24.12
N GLU A 3 -31.27 -15.29 23.71
CA GLU A 3 -32.40 -14.36 23.77
C GLU A 3 -33.43 -14.73 22.69
N GLU A 4 -34.69 -14.41 22.97
CA GLU A 4 -35.76 -14.54 21.97
C GLU A 4 -35.59 -13.49 20.85
N LEU A 5 -35.85 -13.88 19.59
CA LEU A 5 -35.87 -12.96 18.47
C LEU A 5 -36.99 -11.91 18.64
N LYS A 6 -36.63 -10.64 18.80
CA LYS A 6 -37.58 -9.55 19.06
C LYS A 6 -37.49 -8.48 17.99
N LEU A 7 -38.64 -8.05 17.50
CA LEU A 7 -38.77 -6.94 16.59
C LEU A 7 -38.75 -5.62 17.38
N VAL A 8 -37.86 -4.73 17.00
CA VAL A 8 -37.65 -3.42 17.66
C VAL A 8 -37.87 -2.31 16.63
N GLU A 9 -38.61 -1.29 16.98
CA GLU A 9 -38.77 -0.12 16.15
C GLU A 9 -37.55 0.80 16.23
N THR A 10 -36.99 1.16 15.09
CA THR A 10 -35.75 1.93 14.96
C THR A 10 -35.91 3.03 13.90
N PRO A 11 -36.71 4.06 14.20
CA PRO A 11 -37.05 5.09 13.23
C PRO A 11 -35.81 5.92 12.85
N ASN A 12 -35.62 6.14 11.54
CA ASN A 12 -34.53 6.93 10.95
C ASN A 12 -33.11 6.39 11.24
N ILE A 13 -32.98 5.11 11.54
CA ILE A 13 -31.69 4.46 11.78
C ILE A 13 -31.40 3.51 10.61
N HIS A 14 -30.32 3.79 9.86
CA HIS A 14 -29.97 3.07 8.64
C HIS A 14 -28.57 2.47 8.64
N THR A 15 -27.67 2.97 9.52
CA THR A 15 -26.29 2.46 9.59
C THR A 15 -26.13 1.47 10.73
N ILE A 16 -25.18 0.55 10.60
CA ILE A 16 -24.92 -0.46 11.63
C ILE A 16 -24.40 0.18 12.93
N GLU A 17 -23.63 1.25 12.81
CA GLU A 17 -23.07 2.02 13.91
C GLU A 17 -24.20 2.70 14.72
N ASP A 18 -25.15 3.31 14.02
CA ASP A 18 -26.31 3.97 14.66
C ASP A 18 -27.21 2.94 15.35
N ILE A 19 -27.44 1.79 14.73
CA ILE A 19 -28.22 0.70 15.33
C ILE A 19 -27.56 0.20 16.61
N CYS A 20 -26.27 -0.09 16.57
CA CYS A 20 -25.51 -0.57 17.72
C CYS A 20 -25.51 0.47 18.85
N THR A 21 -25.39 1.76 18.50
CA THR A 21 -25.47 2.86 19.47
C THR A 21 -26.86 2.94 20.11
N PHE A 22 -27.93 2.85 19.31
CA PHE A 22 -29.31 2.89 19.76
C PHE A 22 -29.66 1.72 20.69
N LEU A 23 -29.19 0.52 20.35
CA LEU A 23 -29.42 -0.71 21.11
C LEU A 23 -28.46 -0.90 22.29
N GLY A 24 -27.39 -0.09 22.38
CA GLY A 24 -26.34 -0.22 23.39
C GLY A 24 -25.51 -1.52 23.24
N THR A 25 -25.37 -2.02 22.00
CA THR A 25 -24.65 -3.27 21.70
C THR A 25 -23.37 -2.99 20.91
N PRO A 26 -22.28 -3.79 21.10
CA PRO A 26 -21.08 -3.62 20.31
C PRO A 26 -21.28 -4.14 18.87
N LEU A 27 -20.47 -3.63 17.92
CA LEU A 27 -20.53 -4.01 16.50
C LEU A 27 -20.39 -5.51 16.25
N GLU A 28 -19.60 -6.19 17.06
CA GLU A 28 -19.40 -7.65 16.99
C GLU A 28 -20.69 -8.43 17.33
N LYS A 29 -21.65 -7.79 17.97
CA LYS A 29 -22.98 -8.34 18.28
C LYS A 29 -24.03 -7.90 17.28
N SER A 30 -23.63 -7.68 16.04
CA SER A 30 -24.56 -7.34 14.95
C SER A 30 -24.24 -8.14 13.69
N CYS A 31 -25.27 -8.34 12.87
CA CYS A 31 -25.21 -8.92 11.54
C CYS A 31 -25.65 -7.87 10.53
N LYS A 32 -24.73 -7.45 9.66
CA LYS A 32 -25.01 -6.49 8.59
C LYS A 32 -25.14 -7.18 7.24
N ALA A 33 -25.92 -6.57 6.35
CA ALA A 33 -26.05 -6.96 4.96
C ALA A 33 -25.22 -6.02 4.07
N VAL A 34 -24.45 -6.60 3.16
CA VAL A 34 -23.76 -5.87 2.08
C VAL A 34 -24.30 -6.39 0.75
N VAL A 35 -24.73 -5.48 -0.12
CA VAL A 35 -25.42 -5.85 -1.37
C VAL A 35 -24.52 -5.58 -2.56
N TYR A 36 -24.38 -6.60 -3.39
CA TYR A 36 -23.69 -6.56 -4.69
C TYR A 36 -24.65 -6.97 -5.81
N GLN A 37 -24.24 -6.75 -7.05
CA GLN A 37 -24.88 -7.30 -8.25
C GLN A 37 -23.84 -8.04 -9.10
N GLN A 38 -24.25 -9.13 -9.73
CA GLN A 38 -23.43 -9.87 -10.69
C GLN A 38 -23.32 -9.09 -12.00
N ASN A 39 -22.13 -9.09 -12.62
CA ASN A 39 -21.91 -8.35 -13.87
C ASN A 39 -22.58 -8.99 -15.08
N SER A 40 -22.93 -10.27 -15.01
CA SER A 40 -23.49 -11.03 -16.14
C SER A 40 -24.99 -10.80 -16.35
N ASP A 41 -25.77 -10.67 -15.26
CA ASP A 41 -27.24 -10.67 -15.30
C ASP A 41 -27.89 -9.70 -14.31
N ASP A 42 -27.07 -8.84 -13.65
CA ASP A 42 -27.49 -7.88 -12.61
C ASP A 42 -28.22 -8.53 -11.43
N LYS A 43 -28.10 -9.84 -11.25
CA LYS A 43 -28.72 -10.55 -10.12
C LYS A 43 -28.09 -10.10 -8.80
N PHE A 44 -28.93 -9.81 -7.82
CA PHE A 44 -28.49 -9.36 -6.51
C PHE A 44 -27.81 -10.47 -5.71
N VAL A 45 -26.71 -10.11 -5.08
CA VAL A 45 -25.97 -10.92 -4.10
C VAL A 45 -26.02 -10.21 -2.77
N VAL A 46 -26.67 -10.82 -1.80
CA VAL A 46 -26.77 -10.28 -0.42
C VAL A 46 -25.79 -11.05 0.46
N VAL A 47 -24.80 -10.36 0.98
CA VAL A 47 -23.80 -10.93 1.88
C VAL A 47 -24.11 -10.53 3.31
N PHE A 48 -24.35 -11.51 4.17
CA PHE A 48 -24.46 -11.30 5.61
C PHE A 48 -23.13 -11.53 6.29
N ILE A 49 -22.69 -10.60 7.08
CA ILE A 49 -21.39 -10.60 7.76
C ILE A 49 -21.51 -9.94 9.13
N ARG A 50 -20.63 -10.28 10.07
CA ARG A 50 -20.59 -9.63 11.39
C ARG A 50 -20.32 -8.12 11.24
N GLY A 51 -20.97 -7.30 12.04
CA GLY A 51 -21.02 -5.86 11.85
C GLY A 51 -19.68 -5.12 11.88
N ASP A 52 -18.70 -5.64 12.61
CA ASP A 52 -17.34 -5.08 12.71
C ASP A 52 -16.42 -5.44 11.53
N LEU A 53 -16.86 -6.32 10.62
CA LEU A 53 -16.07 -6.82 9.50
C LEU A 53 -16.55 -6.26 8.16
N ASP A 54 -15.65 -6.20 7.19
CA ASP A 54 -15.95 -5.84 5.80
C ASP A 54 -15.79 -7.02 4.85
N VAL A 55 -16.55 -7.00 3.76
CA VAL A 55 -16.46 -8.00 2.70
C VAL A 55 -15.19 -7.80 1.88
N ASN A 56 -14.47 -8.89 1.61
CA ASN A 56 -13.40 -8.96 0.63
C ASN A 56 -13.99 -9.35 -0.72
N GLU A 57 -14.12 -8.39 -1.62
CA GLU A 57 -14.72 -8.59 -2.94
C GLU A 57 -13.99 -9.64 -3.78
N THR A 58 -12.68 -9.77 -3.63
CA THR A 58 -11.91 -10.83 -4.34
C THR A 58 -12.27 -12.21 -3.85
N LYS A 59 -12.40 -12.42 -2.51
CA LYS A 59 -12.86 -13.70 -1.97
C LYS A 59 -14.29 -14.01 -2.45
N LEU A 60 -15.15 -13.01 -2.41
CA LEU A 60 -16.55 -13.15 -2.86
C LEU A 60 -16.62 -13.48 -4.36
N THR A 61 -15.91 -12.77 -5.22
CA THR A 61 -15.81 -13.04 -6.66
C THR A 61 -15.32 -14.47 -6.94
N ASN A 62 -14.29 -14.92 -6.21
CA ASN A 62 -13.75 -16.27 -6.35
C ASN A 62 -14.77 -17.34 -5.92
N TYR A 63 -15.50 -17.10 -4.84
CA TYR A 63 -16.56 -18.02 -4.38
C TYR A 63 -17.74 -18.09 -5.36
N LEU A 64 -18.15 -16.95 -5.88
CA LEU A 64 -19.24 -16.85 -6.84
C LEU A 64 -18.86 -17.39 -8.23
N CYS A 65 -17.55 -17.43 -8.56
CA CYS A 65 -16.98 -17.62 -9.91
C CYS A 65 -17.52 -16.60 -10.92
N GLU A 66 -17.85 -15.39 -10.45
CA GLU A 66 -18.50 -14.33 -11.21
C GLU A 66 -18.01 -12.95 -10.72
N ASN A 67 -17.83 -11.99 -11.64
CA ASN A 67 -17.50 -10.61 -11.29
C ASN A 67 -18.73 -9.90 -10.74
N ILE A 68 -18.48 -9.03 -9.76
CA ILE A 68 -19.52 -8.29 -9.05
C ILE A 68 -19.21 -6.80 -9.02
N HIS A 69 -20.23 -5.99 -8.77
CA HIS A 69 -20.13 -4.57 -8.45
C HIS A 69 -21.06 -4.21 -7.29
N PRO A 70 -20.88 -3.08 -6.62
CA PRO A 70 -21.79 -2.64 -5.57
C PRO A 70 -23.22 -2.56 -6.06
N GLY A 71 -24.15 -3.16 -5.33
CA GLY A 71 -25.55 -3.23 -5.71
C GLY A 71 -26.26 -1.88 -5.52
N VAL A 72 -27.07 -1.51 -6.49
CA VAL A 72 -27.93 -0.33 -6.43
C VAL A 72 -29.32 -0.76 -6.03
N ILE A 73 -29.72 -0.49 -4.79
CA ILE A 73 -31.03 -0.84 -4.25
C ILE A 73 -32.07 0.17 -4.75
N THR A 74 -33.06 -0.28 -5.50
CA THR A 74 -34.22 0.48 -5.97
C THR A 74 -35.47 0.03 -5.23
N GLU A 75 -36.56 0.79 -5.33
CA GLU A 75 -37.85 0.41 -4.72
C GLU A 75 -38.40 -0.92 -5.27
N GLU A 76 -38.09 -1.25 -6.53
CA GLU A 76 -38.59 -2.40 -7.24
C GLU A 76 -37.85 -3.72 -6.91
N CYS A 77 -36.62 -3.65 -6.39
CA CYS A 77 -35.80 -4.85 -6.15
C CYS A 77 -36.26 -5.69 -4.94
N GLY A 78 -37.18 -5.19 -4.12
CA GLY A 78 -37.70 -5.89 -2.94
C GLY A 78 -36.80 -5.82 -1.71
N LEU A 79 -35.60 -5.25 -1.83
CA LEU A 79 -34.69 -5.01 -0.69
C LEU A 79 -34.99 -3.66 -0.04
N LYS A 80 -34.91 -3.58 1.28
CA LYS A 80 -35.09 -2.34 2.02
C LYS A 80 -33.74 -1.85 2.55
N ALA A 81 -33.14 -0.86 1.87
CA ALA A 81 -31.85 -0.30 2.25
C ALA A 81 -31.84 0.12 3.72
N GLY A 82 -30.80 -0.28 4.45
CA GLY A 82 -30.67 -0.04 5.89
C GLY A 82 -31.42 -1.04 6.79
N PHE A 83 -32.32 -1.90 6.23
CA PHE A 83 -33.15 -2.81 7.02
C PHE A 83 -33.07 -4.27 6.56
N ILE A 84 -32.11 -4.63 5.72
CA ILE A 84 -31.94 -5.99 5.19
C ILE A 84 -31.43 -6.91 6.29
N GLY A 85 -32.13 -8.02 6.51
CA GLY A 85 -31.76 -9.02 7.51
C GLY A 85 -31.90 -10.45 6.98
N PRO A 86 -31.23 -11.43 7.66
CA PRO A 86 -31.19 -12.80 7.19
C PRO A 86 -32.51 -13.57 7.43
N CYS A 87 -33.33 -13.12 8.38
CA CYS A 87 -34.59 -13.76 8.70
C CYS A 87 -35.69 -13.35 7.73
N ASN A 88 -36.41 -14.33 7.15
CA ASN A 88 -37.53 -14.08 6.25
C ASN A 88 -37.20 -13.20 5.02
N LEU A 89 -35.96 -13.22 4.57
CA LEU A 89 -35.59 -12.56 3.32
C LEU A 89 -36.24 -13.31 2.14
N SER A 90 -37.08 -12.61 1.37
CA SER A 90 -37.78 -13.16 0.22
C SER A 90 -37.41 -12.44 -1.06
N GLY A 91 -37.19 -13.20 -2.13
CA GLY A 91 -36.81 -12.69 -3.44
C GLY A 91 -35.83 -13.63 -4.14
N ASP A 92 -35.57 -13.37 -5.42
CA ASP A 92 -34.57 -14.13 -6.19
C ASP A 92 -33.18 -13.51 -6.00
N PHE A 93 -32.62 -13.68 -4.80
CA PHE A 93 -31.29 -13.20 -4.43
C PHE A 93 -30.35 -14.37 -4.23
N ARG A 94 -29.07 -14.21 -4.60
CA ARG A 94 -28.01 -15.09 -4.13
C ARG A 94 -27.57 -14.64 -2.74
N VAL A 95 -27.79 -15.49 -1.74
CA VAL A 95 -27.43 -15.15 -0.35
C VAL A 95 -26.13 -15.84 0.05
N VAL A 96 -25.24 -15.10 0.70
CA VAL A 96 -23.95 -15.59 1.19
C VAL A 96 -23.82 -15.22 2.65
N TYR A 97 -23.48 -16.20 3.50
CA TYR A 97 -23.22 -15.97 4.92
C TYR A 97 -21.74 -16.10 5.21
N ASP A 98 -21.16 -15.06 5.80
CA ASP A 98 -19.74 -15.11 6.19
C ASP A 98 -19.52 -16.02 7.40
N SER A 99 -18.37 -16.70 7.39
CA SER A 99 -17.97 -17.63 8.47
C SER A 99 -17.91 -16.98 9.86
N SER A 100 -17.81 -15.66 9.96
CA SER A 100 -17.85 -14.93 11.23
C SER A 100 -19.21 -14.99 11.94
N LEU A 101 -20.27 -15.36 11.24
CA LEU A 101 -21.61 -15.53 11.81
C LEU A 101 -21.87 -16.93 12.36
N LYS A 102 -21.02 -17.91 12.05
CA LYS A 102 -21.21 -19.29 12.47
C LYS A 102 -21.17 -19.42 13.99
N GLY A 103 -22.20 -20.05 14.58
CA GLY A 103 -22.31 -20.26 16.02
C GLY A 103 -22.50 -18.97 16.83
N THR A 104 -22.92 -17.88 16.19
CA THR A 104 -23.21 -16.63 16.88
C THR A 104 -24.65 -16.54 17.35
N ASN A 105 -24.85 -15.87 18.48
CA ASN A 105 -26.16 -15.65 19.09
C ASN A 105 -26.31 -14.23 19.62
N ASN A 106 -27.55 -13.83 19.89
CA ASN A 106 -27.93 -12.54 20.45
C ASN A 106 -27.43 -11.35 19.59
N LEU A 107 -27.52 -11.51 18.26
CA LEU A 107 -27.15 -10.46 17.33
C LEU A 107 -28.31 -9.51 17.05
N SER A 108 -28.01 -8.28 16.72
CA SER A 108 -28.95 -7.35 16.06
C SER A 108 -28.81 -7.47 14.52
N CYS A 109 -29.93 -7.35 13.80
CA CYS A 109 -29.92 -7.36 12.32
C CYS A 109 -31.14 -6.60 11.75
N GLY A 110 -31.15 -6.35 10.45
CA GLY A 110 -32.32 -5.83 9.76
C GLY A 110 -33.52 -6.78 9.86
N ALA A 111 -34.74 -6.22 9.79
CA ALA A 111 -35.97 -7.00 9.85
C ALA A 111 -36.69 -7.08 8.48
N ASN A 112 -36.07 -6.70 7.38
CA ASN A 112 -36.64 -6.60 6.03
C ASN A 112 -37.90 -5.69 5.98
N LYS A 113 -38.05 -4.85 6.98
CA LYS A 113 -39.14 -3.91 7.14
C LYS A 113 -38.60 -2.54 7.50
N GLU A 114 -39.00 -1.52 6.77
CA GLU A 114 -38.59 -0.14 7.02
C GLU A 114 -38.91 0.32 8.44
N GLY A 115 -37.93 0.91 9.11
CA GLY A 115 -38.03 1.38 10.48
C GLY A 115 -37.92 0.30 11.55
N TYR A 116 -37.54 -0.96 11.19
CA TYR A 116 -37.50 -2.05 12.17
C TYR A 116 -36.22 -2.90 12.03
N HIS A 117 -35.73 -3.34 13.18
CA HIS A 117 -34.62 -4.31 13.31
C HIS A 117 -35.01 -5.44 14.26
N TYR A 118 -34.30 -6.55 14.14
CA TYR A 118 -34.39 -7.65 15.13
C TYR A 118 -33.25 -7.55 16.14
N THR A 119 -33.52 -7.96 17.37
CA THR A 119 -32.52 -8.30 18.40
C THR A 119 -32.69 -9.76 18.81
N GLY A 120 -31.67 -10.36 19.41
CA GLY A 120 -31.72 -11.76 19.84
C GLY A 120 -31.60 -12.76 18.69
N LEU A 121 -31.07 -12.37 17.51
CA LEU A 121 -30.84 -13.28 16.40
C LEU A 121 -29.83 -14.36 16.82
N CYS A 122 -30.23 -15.62 16.66
CA CYS A 122 -29.37 -16.79 16.78
C CYS A 122 -29.28 -17.46 15.41
N MET A 123 -28.09 -17.49 14.81
CA MET A 123 -27.94 -17.96 13.43
C MET A 123 -28.37 -19.41 13.24
N GLU A 124 -28.07 -20.28 14.19
CA GLU A 124 -28.42 -21.72 14.10
C GLU A 124 -29.92 -21.96 14.27
N ARG A 125 -30.61 -21.14 15.06
CA ARG A 125 -32.06 -21.24 15.29
C ARG A 125 -32.87 -20.59 14.19
N ASP A 126 -32.49 -19.37 13.79
CA ASP A 126 -33.32 -18.47 12.97
C ASP A 126 -32.96 -18.55 11.47
N VAL A 127 -31.78 -19.09 11.14
CA VAL A 127 -31.28 -19.27 9.78
C VAL A 127 -30.60 -20.65 9.66
N PRO A 128 -31.31 -21.75 9.91
CA PRO A 128 -30.70 -23.09 10.02
C PRO A 128 -30.06 -23.60 8.73
N ASP A 129 -30.51 -23.10 7.58
CA ASP A 129 -30.01 -23.50 6.26
C ASP A 129 -28.82 -22.66 5.79
N ALA A 130 -28.21 -21.84 6.65
CA ALA A 130 -27.09 -21.00 6.29
C ALA A 130 -25.83 -21.81 5.97
N GLU A 131 -25.32 -21.65 4.76
CA GLU A 131 -24.00 -22.14 4.36
C GLU A 131 -22.96 -21.05 4.54
N TYR A 132 -21.94 -21.32 5.36
CA TYR A 132 -20.95 -20.34 5.76
C TYR A 132 -19.68 -20.40 4.89
N VAL A 133 -19.24 -19.25 4.41
CA VAL A 133 -18.05 -19.07 3.56
C VAL A 133 -17.16 -17.98 4.14
N ASP A 134 -15.84 -18.11 4.01
CA ASP A 134 -14.91 -17.05 4.38
C ASP A 134 -14.85 -15.99 3.29
N VAL A 135 -15.57 -14.89 3.48
CA VAL A 135 -15.55 -13.72 2.57
C VAL A 135 -15.16 -12.42 3.28
N ALA A 136 -14.82 -12.47 4.56
CA ALA A 136 -14.38 -11.28 5.30
C ALA A 136 -12.98 -10.79 4.88
N LYS A 137 -12.77 -9.46 4.94
CA LYS A 137 -11.44 -8.87 4.95
C LYS A 137 -10.73 -9.25 6.24
N ILE A 138 -9.43 -9.49 6.13
CA ILE A 138 -8.59 -9.70 7.28
C ILE A 138 -8.40 -8.37 8.04
N THR A 139 -8.44 -8.41 9.37
CA THR A 139 -8.29 -7.25 10.24
C THR A 139 -7.02 -7.35 11.09
N ALA A 140 -6.52 -6.20 11.54
CA ALA A 140 -5.42 -6.17 12.51
C ALA A 140 -5.86 -6.85 13.81
N GLY A 141 -4.97 -7.63 14.41
CA GLY A 141 -5.30 -8.45 15.60
C GLY A 141 -6.10 -9.71 15.29
N GLY A 142 -6.44 -9.98 14.03
CA GLY A 142 -7.12 -11.20 13.62
C GLY A 142 -6.32 -12.47 13.91
N ILE A 143 -7.00 -13.61 13.85
CA ILE A 143 -6.40 -14.93 14.11
C ILE A 143 -5.63 -15.37 12.86
N CYS A 144 -4.35 -15.68 13.04
CA CYS A 144 -3.53 -16.24 11.96
C CYS A 144 -3.93 -17.70 11.70
N PRO A 145 -4.29 -18.07 10.45
CA PRO A 145 -4.71 -19.45 10.13
C PRO A 145 -3.60 -20.48 10.35
N ASN A 146 -2.32 -20.07 10.29
CA ASN A 146 -1.20 -20.99 10.47
C ASN A 146 -0.84 -21.26 11.92
N CYS A 147 -0.91 -20.24 12.80
CA CYS A 147 -0.49 -20.40 14.19
C CYS A 147 -1.64 -20.32 15.19
N GLY A 148 -2.86 -20.00 14.78
CA GLY A 148 -4.05 -19.90 15.63
C GLY A 148 -4.04 -18.75 16.65
N LYS A 149 -3.09 -17.81 16.53
CA LYS A 149 -2.94 -16.71 17.48
C LYS A 149 -3.38 -15.37 16.86
N HIS A 150 -3.73 -14.41 17.72
CA HIS A 150 -4.03 -13.03 17.30
C HIS A 150 -2.76 -12.25 16.94
N THR A 151 -2.16 -12.58 15.80
CA THR A 151 -0.85 -12.05 15.40
C THR A 151 -0.87 -11.28 14.08
N ILE A 152 -2.04 -11.11 13.47
CA ILE A 152 -2.16 -10.38 12.20
C ILE A 152 -1.84 -8.90 12.43
N LYS A 153 -0.89 -8.39 11.65
CA LYS A 153 -0.56 -6.96 11.57
C LYS A 153 -0.85 -6.47 10.16
N ILE A 154 -1.42 -5.28 10.07
CA ILE A 154 -1.69 -4.62 8.79
C ILE A 154 -0.77 -3.41 8.71
N SER A 155 -0.04 -3.30 7.60
CA SER A 155 0.76 -2.13 7.26
C SER A 155 0.48 -1.71 5.82
N ARG A 156 0.57 -0.42 5.56
CA ARG A 156 0.53 0.09 4.19
C ARG A 156 1.94 0.04 3.61
N GLY A 157 2.04 -0.33 2.35
CA GLY A 157 3.29 -0.35 1.60
C GLY A 157 3.06 0.19 0.19
N ILE A 158 4.16 0.59 -0.47
CA ILE A 158 4.15 0.98 -1.87
C ILE A 158 4.57 -0.24 -2.69
N GLU A 159 3.73 -0.66 -3.65
CA GLU A 159 4.08 -1.74 -4.56
C GLU A 159 5.12 -1.25 -5.58
N VAL A 160 6.35 -1.70 -5.44
CA VAL A 160 7.47 -1.32 -6.32
C VAL A 160 7.73 -2.33 -7.43
N GLY A 161 7.23 -3.54 -7.30
CA GLY A 161 7.32 -4.59 -8.30
C GLY A 161 6.30 -5.69 -8.07
N ASN A 162 6.02 -6.48 -9.11
CA ASN A 162 5.05 -7.57 -9.05
C ASN A 162 5.51 -8.77 -9.87
N ILE A 163 5.05 -9.94 -9.47
CA ILE A 163 5.21 -11.21 -10.19
C ILE A 163 3.84 -11.61 -10.73
N PHE A 164 3.72 -11.72 -12.04
CA PHE A 164 2.49 -12.09 -12.72
C PHE A 164 2.54 -13.56 -13.16
N GLN A 165 1.63 -14.37 -12.66
CA GLN A 165 1.42 -15.74 -13.11
C GLN A 165 0.47 -15.72 -14.31
N LEU A 166 1.01 -15.65 -15.52
CA LEU A 166 0.23 -15.52 -16.74
C LEU A 166 -0.34 -16.87 -17.23
N GLY A 167 0.18 -17.97 -16.71
CA GLY A 167 -0.22 -19.32 -17.11
C GLY A 167 -0.06 -19.52 -18.61
N THR A 168 -1.09 -20.07 -19.25
CA THR A 168 -1.11 -20.31 -20.70
C THR A 168 -1.96 -19.29 -21.48
N LYS A 169 -2.36 -18.17 -20.85
CA LYS A 169 -3.27 -17.18 -21.46
C LYS A 169 -2.77 -16.70 -22.82
N TYR A 170 -1.52 -16.29 -22.89
CA TYR A 170 -0.93 -15.74 -24.13
C TYR A 170 -0.44 -16.85 -25.06
N THR A 171 0.17 -17.90 -24.54
CA THR A 171 0.67 -19.01 -25.36
C THR A 171 -0.45 -19.72 -26.11
N LYS A 172 -1.62 -19.90 -25.49
CA LYS A 172 -2.80 -20.45 -26.19
C LYS A 172 -3.33 -19.51 -27.27
N SER A 173 -3.49 -18.21 -26.99
CA SER A 173 -4.01 -17.25 -27.97
C SER A 173 -3.07 -17.07 -29.17
N MET A 174 -1.76 -17.24 -28.98
CA MET A 174 -0.74 -17.17 -30.03
C MET A 174 -0.47 -18.52 -30.70
N ASN A 175 -1.14 -19.59 -30.26
CA ASN A 175 -0.90 -20.98 -30.65
C ASN A 175 0.60 -21.38 -30.55
N MET A 176 1.29 -20.89 -29.54
CA MET A 176 2.69 -21.16 -29.27
C MET A 176 2.83 -22.45 -28.48
N THR A 177 3.33 -23.50 -29.13
CA THR A 177 3.49 -24.82 -28.53
C THR A 177 4.95 -25.29 -28.55
N TYR A 178 5.28 -26.21 -27.63
CA TYR A 178 6.50 -27.02 -27.67
C TYR A 178 6.12 -28.50 -27.55
N LEU A 179 7.02 -29.39 -27.97
CA LEU A 179 6.84 -30.81 -27.76
C LEU A 179 7.47 -31.23 -26.43
N ASP A 180 6.71 -31.90 -25.58
CA ASP A 180 7.21 -32.50 -24.37
C ASP A 180 8.10 -33.75 -24.68
N LYS A 181 8.65 -34.37 -23.63
CA LYS A 181 9.50 -35.55 -23.75
C LYS A 181 8.83 -36.76 -24.43
N ASP A 182 7.51 -36.80 -24.43
CA ASP A 182 6.70 -37.87 -24.99
C ASP A 182 6.17 -37.50 -26.40
N GLY A 183 6.58 -36.35 -26.94
CA GLY A 183 6.20 -35.85 -28.27
C GLY A 183 4.84 -35.16 -28.33
N ASN A 184 4.20 -34.87 -27.20
CA ASN A 184 2.90 -34.19 -27.16
C ASN A 184 3.08 -32.67 -27.20
N ALA A 185 2.22 -31.99 -27.98
CA ALA A 185 2.22 -30.53 -28.01
C ALA A 185 1.68 -29.94 -26.70
N GLN A 186 2.45 -29.07 -26.07
CA GLN A 186 2.12 -28.40 -24.83
C GLN A 186 2.25 -26.88 -24.98
N TYR A 187 1.42 -26.13 -24.25
CA TYR A 187 1.56 -24.67 -24.17
C TYR A 187 2.50 -24.28 -23.03
N PRO A 188 3.55 -23.47 -23.28
CA PRO A 188 4.42 -22.97 -22.23
C PRO A 188 3.63 -22.18 -21.17
N ILE A 189 3.97 -22.43 -19.92
CA ILE A 189 3.49 -21.61 -18.78
C ILE A 189 4.37 -20.38 -18.70
N MET A 190 3.75 -19.19 -18.70
CA MET A 190 4.43 -17.91 -18.66
C MET A 190 4.35 -17.27 -17.28
N GLY A 191 5.45 -16.64 -16.89
CA GLY A 191 5.51 -15.67 -15.81
C GLY A 191 6.03 -14.34 -16.34
N CYS A 192 5.69 -13.26 -15.66
CA CYS A 192 6.21 -11.93 -15.94
C CYS A 192 6.64 -11.26 -14.63
N TYR A 193 7.76 -10.55 -14.69
CA TYR A 193 8.37 -9.90 -13.53
C TYR A 193 8.50 -8.41 -13.86
N GLY A 194 7.71 -7.58 -13.20
CA GLY A 194 7.69 -6.14 -13.44
C GLY A 194 8.27 -5.36 -12.27
N ILE A 195 9.08 -4.35 -12.55
CA ILE A 195 9.57 -3.38 -11.57
C ILE A 195 9.20 -1.97 -12.06
N GLY A 196 8.52 -1.22 -11.21
CA GLY A 196 8.19 0.19 -11.46
C GLY A 196 9.37 1.09 -11.10
N VAL A 197 10.33 1.29 -12.02
CA VAL A 197 11.57 2.03 -11.75
C VAL A 197 11.30 3.45 -11.23
N GLY A 198 10.39 4.19 -11.85
CA GLY A 198 10.01 5.53 -11.38
C GLY A 198 9.34 5.51 -10.01
N ARG A 199 8.47 4.53 -9.77
CA ARG A 199 7.83 4.34 -8.46
C ARG A 199 8.84 3.94 -7.38
N LEU A 200 9.84 3.11 -7.74
CA LEU A 200 10.92 2.74 -6.82
C LEU A 200 11.73 3.97 -6.41
N ALA A 201 12.15 4.81 -7.36
CA ALA A 201 12.86 6.05 -7.09
C ALA A 201 12.05 6.99 -6.17
N ALA A 202 10.76 7.20 -6.49
CA ALA A 202 9.86 7.99 -5.65
C ALA A 202 9.71 7.41 -4.23
N SER A 203 9.65 6.08 -4.10
CA SER A 203 9.56 5.40 -2.80
C SER A 203 10.83 5.57 -1.97
N VAL A 204 12.00 5.61 -2.61
CA VAL A 204 13.26 5.91 -1.92
C VAL A 204 13.28 7.36 -1.43
N CYS A 205 12.86 8.32 -2.25
CA CYS A 205 12.71 9.71 -1.83
C CYS A 205 11.76 9.83 -0.63
N GLU A 206 10.62 9.12 -0.66
CA GLU A 206 9.64 9.14 0.44
C GLU A 206 10.20 8.55 1.74
N ALA A 207 11.08 7.53 1.63
CA ALA A 207 11.70 6.89 2.79
C ALA A 207 12.92 7.67 3.34
N HIS A 208 13.60 8.43 2.48
CA HIS A 208 14.86 9.12 2.78
C HIS A 208 14.78 10.60 2.38
N HIS A 209 14.18 11.43 3.21
CA HIS A 209 14.09 12.87 3.01
C HIS A 209 14.10 13.63 4.35
N ASP A 210 14.34 14.92 4.27
CA ASP A 210 14.07 15.89 5.33
C ASP A 210 13.24 17.07 4.78
N GLU A 211 13.08 18.13 5.54
CA GLU A 211 12.34 19.34 5.13
C GLU A 211 12.96 20.11 3.94
N TYR A 212 14.22 19.80 3.60
CA TYR A 212 14.97 20.47 2.52
C TYR A 212 15.00 19.67 1.22
N GLY A 213 14.66 18.38 1.24
CA GLY A 213 14.61 17.53 0.06
C GLY A 213 15.06 16.09 0.31
N PRO A 214 15.29 15.31 -0.76
CA PRO A 214 15.72 13.91 -0.66
C PRO A 214 17.13 13.79 -0.07
N ILE A 215 17.37 12.64 0.55
CA ILE A 215 18.67 12.19 1.03
C ILE A 215 18.98 10.88 0.31
N TRP A 216 19.63 10.96 -0.86
CA TRP A 216 19.86 9.77 -1.64
C TRP A 216 20.88 8.83 -0.96
N PRO A 217 20.55 7.53 -0.81
CA PRO A 217 21.57 6.53 -0.48
C PRO A 217 22.68 6.49 -1.54
N MET A 218 23.92 6.36 -1.10
CA MET A 218 25.10 6.34 -1.99
C MET A 218 24.99 5.33 -3.13
N SER A 219 24.37 4.18 -2.87
CA SER A 219 24.25 3.07 -3.83
C SER A 219 23.37 3.35 -5.05
N ILE A 220 22.49 4.36 -4.96
CA ILE A 220 21.54 4.69 -6.03
C ILE A 220 21.50 6.18 -6.37
N ALA A 221 22.34 6.97 -5.71
CA ALA A 221 22.47 8.40 -6.00
C ALA A 221 22.90 8.61 -7.45
N PRO A 222 22.27 9.54 -8.20
CA PRO A 222 22.67 9.82 -9.59
C PRO A 222 24.06 10.45 -9.66
N TRP A 223 24.50 11.11 -8.58
CA TRP A 223 25.85 11.61 -8.37
C TRP A 223 26.27 11.29 -6.93
N GLN A 224 27.53 10.92 -6.76
CA GLN A 224 28.10 10.61 -5.45
C GLN A 224 28.48 11.87 -4.70
N VAL A 225 28.96 12.88 -5.42
CA VAL A 225 29.48 14.13 -4.89
C VAL A 225 28.86 15.33 -5.59
N HIS A 226 28.48 16.34 -4.80
CA HIS A 226 28.13 17.69 -5.26
C HIS A 226 29.30 18.63 -4.90
N LEU A 227 30.05 19.03 -5.89
CA LEU A 227 31.17 19.95 -5.74
C LEU A 227 30.68 21.38 -5.96
N CYS A 228 30.70 22.19 -4.91
CA CYS A 228 30.30 23.60 -4.93
C CYS A 228 31.54 24.50 -4.97
N CYS A 229 31.72 25.27 -6.04
CA CYS A 229 32.77 26.28 -6.15
C CYS A 229 32.20 27.66 -5.78
N LEU A 230 32.42 28.10 -4.55
CA LEU A 230 32.02 29.43 -4.12
C LEU A 230 33.01 30.47 -4.67
N ARG A 231 32.49 31.51 -5.33
CA ARG A 231 33.30 32.53 -6.02
C ARG A 231 34.08 31.94 -7.19
N SER A 232 33.36 31.38 -8.16
CA SER A 232 33.93 30.88 -9.43
C SER A 232 34.66 31.96 -10.24
N ASP A 233 34.54 33.22 -9.85
CA ASP A 233 35.29 34.38 -10.34
C ASP A 233 36.70 34.48 -9.70
N ASP A 234 36.98 33.80 -8.61
CA ASP A 234 38.31 33.66 -8.03
C ASP A 234 39.11 32.56 -8.73
N ALA A 235 40.25 32.95 -9.35
CA ALA A 235 41.00 32.04 -10.19
C ALA A 235 41.64 30.88 -9.42
N GLU A 236 42.04 31.07 -8.16
CA GLU A 236 42.66 30.02 -7.32
C GLU A 236 41.59 29.01 -6.88
N ALA A 237 40.45 29.52 -6.40
CA ALA A 237 39.34 28.65 -6.00
C ALA A 237 38.80 27.82 -7.16
N LYS A 238 38.66 28.46 -8.34
CA LYS A 238 38.23 27.77 -9.54
C LYS A 238 39.22 26.69 -9.98
N ALA A 239 40.52 27.02 -10.06
CA ALA A 239 41.53 26.05 -10.45
C ALA A 239 41.59 24.85 -9.48
N CYS A 240 41.41 25.08 -8.18
CA CYS A 240 41.30 24.01 -7.20
C CYS A 240 40.08 23.12 -7.44
N ALA A 241 38.92 23.71 -7.63
CA ALA A 241 37.68 22.97 -7.89
C ALA A 241 37.75 22.17 -9.21
N ASP A 242 38.29 22.76 -10.28
CA ASP A 242 38.51 22.08 -11.57
C ASP A 242 39.44 20.86 -11.39
N ASN A 243 40.54 21.00 -10.65
CA ASN A 243 41.46 19.88 -10.37
C ASN A 243 40.82 18.77 -9.53
N LEU A 244 40.04 19.15 -8.53
CA LEU A 244 39.27 18.17 -7.73
C LEU A 244 38.26 17.43 -8.58
N TYR A 245 37.51 18.13 -9.45
CA TYR A 245 36.58 17.54 -10.37
C TYR A 245 37.28 16.52 -11.28
N ASP A 246 38.38 16.92 -11.95
CA ASP A 246 39.15 16.06 -12.83
C ASP A 246 39.71 14.83 -12.11
N THR A 247 40.17 15.02 -10.88
CA THR A 247 40.70 13.92 -10.05
C THR A 247 39.61 12.92 -9.68
N MET A 248 38.43 13.40 -9.27
CA MET A 248 37.29 12.54 -8.96
C MET A 248 36.79 11.77 -10.20
N GLN A 249 36.69 12.44 -11.36
CA GLN A 249 36.34 11.81 -12.62
C GLN A 249 37.31 10.70 -13.02
N LYS A 250 38.62 10.95 -12.90
CA LYS A 250 39.67 9.92 -13.15
C LYS A 250 39.56 8.71 -12.23
N ASN A 251 39.02 8.89 -11.03
CA ASN A 251 38.77 7.82 -10.07
C ASN A 251 37.34 7.23 -10.17
N HIS A 252 36.63 7.53 -11.27
CA HIS A 252 35.27 7.01 -11.51
C HIS A 252 34.23 7.41 -10.42
N ILE A 253 34.41 8.58 -9.81
CA ILE A 253 33.45 9.18 -8.91
C ILE A 253 32.54 10.10 -9.75
N GLU A 254 31.25 9.85 -9.68
CA GLU A 254 30.26 10.69 -10.38
C GLU A 254 30.01 11.98 -9.59
N VAL A 255 30.33 13.11 -10.21
CA VAL A 255 30.30 14.44 -9.57
C VAL A 255 29.40 15.38 -10.36
N ILE A 256 28.50 16.05 -9.65
CA ILE A 256 27.86 17.26 -10.17
C ILE A 256 28.68 18.48 -9.71
N TYR A 257 29.14 19.29 -10.65
CA TYR A 257 29.98 20.44 -10.40
C TYR A 257 29.18 21.72 -10.56
N ASP A 258 28.99 22.44 -9.46
CA ASP A 258 28.30 23.73 -9.43
C ASP A 258 29.33 24.88 -9.41
N ASP A 259 29.58 25.46 -10.57
CA ASP A 259 30.48 26.59 -10.79
C ASP A 259 29.75 27.90 -11.07
N ARG A 260 28.44 27.94 -10.82
CA ARG A 260 27.61 29.12 -11.01
C ARG A 260 28.05 30.26 -10.09
N ASN A 261 28.08 31.47 -10.63
CA ASN A 261 28.32 32.67 -9.82
C ASN A 261 27.01 33.13 -9.13
N VAL A 262 26.60 32.37 -8.10
CA VAL A 262 25.41 32.66 -7.29
C VAL A 262 25.78 32.79 -5.81
N ARG A 263 24.84 33.31 -5.01
CA ARG A 263 25.06 33.42 -3.55
C ARG A 263 25.17 32.02 -2.94
N PRO A 264 26.08 31.82 -1.95
CA PRO A 264 26.26 30.52 -1.29
C PRO A 264 24.97 29.88 -0.80
N GLY A 265 24.05 30.67 -0.23
CA GLY A 265 22.77 30.16 0.25
C GLY A 265 21.90 29.54 -0.85
N VAL A 266 21.92 30.11 -2.07
CA VAL A 266 21.20 29.55 -3.22
C VAL A 266 21.83 28.23 -3.63
N MET A 267 23.16 28.19 -3.77
CA MET A 267 23.90 26.97 -4.14
C MET A 267 23.68 25.84 -3.13
N PHE A 268 23.66 26.14 -1.85
CA PHE A 268 23.43 25.16 -0.80
C PHE A 268 21.97 24.66 -0.76
N SER A 269 21.01 25.55 -0.96
CA SER A 269 19.59 25.13 -1.08
C SER A 269 19.36 24.23 -2.27
N ASP A 270 19.98 24.53 -3.42
CA ASP A 270 19.89 23.67 -4.59
C ASP A 270 20.58 22.31 -4.35
N ALA A 271 21.72 22.30 -3.65
CA ALA A 271 22.42 21.07 -3.28
C ALA A 271 21.60 20.20 -2.34
N ASP A 272 20.93 20.79 -1.35
CA ASP A 272 20.05 20.09 -0.43
C ASP A 272 18.83 19.52 -1.17
N LEU A 273 18.25 20.29 -2.12
CA LEU A 273 17.12 19.86 -2.94
C LEU A 273 17.48 18.72 -3.90
N LEU A 274 18.69 18.71 -4.45
CA LEU A 274 19.19 17.59 -5.28
C LEU A 274 19.47 16.33 -4.44
N GLY A 275 19.81 16.48 -3.17
CA GLY A 275 19.97 15.39 -2.24
C GLY A 275 21.19 14.50 -2.45
N VAL A 276 22.23 15.01 -3.12
CA VAL A 276 23.49 14.27 -3.39
C VAL A 276 24.17 13.90 -2.07
N PRO A 277 24.62 12.67 -1.88
CA PRO A 277 25.10 12.17 -0.56
C PRO A 277 26.25 12.96 0.05
N ILE A 278 27.22 13.38 -0.76
CA ILE A 278 28.39 14.13 -0.28
C ILE A 278 28.42 15.50 -0.93
N ARG A 279 28.64 16.53 -0.13
CA ARG A 279 28.91 17.89 -0.61
C ARG A 279 30.33 18.30 -0.27
N LEU A 280 31.07 18.76 -1.28
CA LEU A 280 32.37 19.39 -1.15
C LEU A 280 32.24 20.87 -1.47
N VAL A 281 32.86 21.74 -0.64
CA VAL A 281 32.81 23.18 -0.83
C VAL A 281 34.22 23.73 -0.93
N VAL A 282 34.52 24.29 -2.09
CA VAL A 282 35.73 25.05 -2.35
C VAL A 282 35.42 26.55 -2.24
N SER A 283 36.18 27.27 -1.45
CA SER A 283 36.04 28.72 -1.27
C SER A 283 37.39 29.41 -1.12
N PRO A 284 37.53 30.69 -1.47
CA PRO A 284 38.78 31.47 -1.23
C PRO A 284 39.21 31.45 0.23
N ARG A 285 38.29 31.36 1.18
CA ARG A 285 38.62 31.25 2.61
C ARG A 285 39.28 29.91 2.93
N ASN A 286 38.69 28.81 2.44
CA ASN A 286 39.20 27.47 2.72
C ASN A 286 40.54 27.22 1.99
N MET A 287 40.74 27.85 0.83
CA MET A 287 42.00 27.78 0.12
C MET A 287 43.18 28.32 0.93
N LYS A 288 42.98 29.41 1.70
CA LYS A 288 44.02 29.96 2.62
C LYS A 288 44.42 28.96 3.70
N GLU A 289 43.51 28.08 4.10
CA GLU A 289 43.73 27.03 5.10
C GLU A 289 44.18 25.70 4.45
N GLN A 290 44.26 25.65 3.12
CA GLN A 290 44.53 24.46 2.30
C GLN A 290 43.58 23.28 2.58
N VAL A 291 42.31 23.59 2.79
CA VAL A 291 41.25 22.62 3.11
C VAL A 291 40.06 22.76 2.15
N VAL A 292 39.27 21.70 2.08
CA VAL A 292 37.93 21.68 1.47
C VAL A 292 36.94 21.28 2.54
N GLU A 293 35.79 21.95 2.60
CA GLU A 293 34.72 21.50 3.49
C GLU A 293 33.99 20.31 2.89
N LEU A 294 33.88 19.25 3.69
CA LEU A 294 33.14 18.05 3.35
C LEU A 294 31.94 17.94 4.29
N SER A 295 30.76 17.67 3.74
CA SER A 295 29.58 17.34 4.53
C SER A 295 28.76 16.25 3.85
N THR A 296 28.11 15.40 4.64
CA THR A 296 27.09 14.49 4.14
C THR A 296 25.73 15.18 4.09
N ARG A 297 24.85 14.73 3.18
CA ARG A 297 23.53 15.33 3.00
C ARG A 297 22.64 15.17 4.26
N ASP A 298 22.79 14.09 4.99
CA ASP A 298 22.12 13.82 6.27
C ASP A 298 22.72 14.59 7.45
N LYS A 299 23.78 15.38 7.20
CA LYS A 299 24.52 16.19 8.20
C LYS A 299 25.19 15.36 9.31
N SER A 300 25.31 14.04 9.13
CA SER A 300 25.98 13.16 10.09
C SER A 300 27.49 13.39 10.15
N VAL A 301 28.09 13.83 9.04
CA VAL A 301 29.51 14.17 8.93
C VAL A 301 29.65 15.60 8.43
N GLN A 302 30.47 16.39 9.15
CA GLN A 302 30.94 17.74 8.74
C GLN A 302 32.39 17.85 9.10
N ASP A 303 33.26 18.01 8.11
CA ASP A 303 34.71 18.04 8.33
C ASP A 303 35.42 18.97 7.35
N LYS A 304 36.68 19.30 7.63
CA LYS A 304 37.60 19.99 6.75
C LYS A 304 38.72 19.05 6.35
N VAL A 305 38.71 18.68 5.06
CA VAL A 305 39.68 17.74 4.50
C VAL A 305 40.83 18.51 3.87
N CYS A 306 42.07 18.13 4.20
CA CYS A 306 43.26 18.75 3.63
C CYS A 306 43.38 18.46 2.13
N LEU A 307 43.71 19.46 1.32
CA LEU A 307 43.89 19.36 -0.12
C LEU A 307 45.03 18.44 -0.55
N LEU A 308 45.98 18.16 0.35
CA LEU A 308 47.14 17.26 0.10
C LEU A 308 46.78 15.78 0.22
N TYR A 309 45.66 15.44 0.86
CA TYR A 309 45.18 14.08 0.95
C TYR A 309 43.99 13.93 0.00
N THR A 310 44.12 13.03 -0.97
CA THR A 310 43.00 12.64 -1.84
C THR A 310 41.79 12.33 -0.96
N SER A 311 40.62 12.85 -1.32
CA SER A 311 39.40 12.63 -0.57
C SER A 311 39.20 11.14 -0.26
N PRO A 312 38.71 10.78 0.94
CA PRO A 312 38.39 9.40 1.25
C PRO A 312 37.42 8.85 0.20
N SER A 313 37.58 7.58 -0.16
CA SER A 313 36.67 6.92 -1.09
C SER A 313 35.23 7.09 -0.58
N PRO A 314 34.26 7.44 -1.44
CA PRO A 314 32.85 7.46 -1.04
C PRO A 314 32.36 6.14 -0.41
N ARG A 315 33.07 5.03 -0.70
CA ARG A 315 32.83 3.71 -0.08
C ARG A 315 33.22 3.66 1.39
N ASP A 316 34.19 4.46 1.81
CA ASP A 316 34.68 4.48 3.20
C ASP A 316 33.74 5.26 4.14
N LEU A 317 32.87 6.10 3.59
CA LEU A 317 31.85 6.85 4.32
C LEU A 317 30.48 6.15 4.42
N SER A 318 30.33 5.00 3.73
CA SER A 318 29.05 4.26 3.67
C SER A 318 28.93 3.14 4.73
N THR A 319 29.86 3.01 5.65
CA THR A 319 29.93 1.94 6.65
C THR A 319 29.55 2.39 8.07
N SER A 320 28.56 3.24 8.20
CA SER A 320 27.95 3.50 9.50
C SER A 320 26.42 3.47 9.42
#